data_e1b639de2dfb261d05db1ee406f8e702
#
_entry.id   e1b639de2dfb261d05db1ee406f8e702
#
_cell.length_a   1.000
_cell.length_b   1.000
_cell.length_c   1.000
_cell.angle_alpha   90.00
_cell.angle_beta   90.00
_cell.angle_gamma   90.00
#
_symmetry.space_group_name_H-M   'P 1'
#
loop_
_entity.id
_entity.type
_entity.pdbx_description
1 polymer ?
#
loop_
_entity_poly.entity_id
_entity_poly.type
_entity_poly.pdbx_seq_one_letter_code
_entity_poly.pdbx_strand_id
1 'polypeptide(L)'
;MDISIRGLNLDQLRDALTLVWRVFSFFEGVNYTEEGKKAFFNAIHDERYLKELYSYGAFLKDNLIGFIATRNNMSHIALFFVDGKYQNMGVGSMLWNKVKEESKAPIITVHSSIYAKEIYKRLGFVEEGSMVYDGEIQYIPMSYNNLVEKLKDKDSNKAYALTKEICAESTSSDKYYQYFDGFLSLLKEENSYYKIRGLLIIASLSKWDREGKVKKAIHEILSLLDDEKPIVVRKCLKALTEIVQNSPEVIEETKKSVQKINISRYKDTMAPLIKKDIERLLEATWNSDEEAVAE
;
A
#
# COMPACT_ATOMS: atom_id res chain seq x y z
N MET A 1 24.45 -15.65 -9.06
CA MET A 1 23.68 -16.43 -10.07
C MET A 1 23.00 -15.43 -10.98
N ASP A 2 23.10 -15.65 -12.26
CA ASP A 2 22.41 -14.80 -13.24
C ASP A 2 20.99 -15.35 -13.47
N ILE A 3 20.04 -14.77 -12.73
CA ILE A 3 18.62 -15.15 -12.77
C ILE A 3 17.85 -14.07 -13.52
N SER A 4 17.15 -14.45 -14.57
CA SER A 4 16.29 -13.56 -15.34
C SER A 4 14.81 -13.79 -15.02
N ILE A 5 14.03 -12.70 -14.92
CA ILE A 5 12.57 -12.76 -14.78
C ILE A 5 11.94 -12.40 -16.13
N ARG A 6 11.09 -13.28 -16.63
CA ARG A 6 10.44 -13.11 -17.95
C ARG A 6 8.93 -13.35 -17.83
N GLY A 7 8.12 -12.56 -18.54
CA GLY A 7 6.70 -12.87 -18.74
C GLY A 7 6.52 -14.16 -19.52
N LEU A 8 5.50 -14.94 -19.19
CA LEU A 8 5.21 -16.20 -19.86
C LEU A 8 3.98 -16.04 -20.76
N ASN A 9 4.05 -16.60 -21.96
CA ASN A 9 2.87 -16.84 -22.80
C ASN A 9 2.11 -18.09 -22.31
N LEU A 10 0.96 -18.38 -22.92
CA LEU A 10 0.09 -19.45 -22.48
C LEU A 10 0.75 -20.84 -22.57
N ASP A 11 1.58 -21.10 -23.59
CA ASP A 11 2.27 -22.39 -23.73
C ASP A 11 3.37 -22.53 -22.66
N GLN A 12 4.16 -21.49 -22.46
CA GLN A 12 5.16 -21.48 -21.39
C GLN A 12 4.51 -21.58 -19.99
N LEU A 13 3.31 -21.00 -19.81
CA LEU A 13 2.53 -21.14 -18.58
C LEU A 13 2.14 -22.62 -18.34
N ARG A 14 1.65 -23.33 -19.38
CA ARG A 14 1.36 -24.77 -19.28
C ARG A 14 2.59 -25.58 -18.88
N ASP A 15 3.74 -25.28 -19.47
CA ASP A 15 5.01 -25.94 -19.11
C ASP A 15 5.38 -25.68 -17.64
N ALA A 16 5.12 -24.45 -17.15
CA ALA A 16 5.38 -24.07 -15.77
C ALA A 16 4.52 -24.86 -14.75
N LEU A 17 3.35 -25.39 -15.13
CA LEU A 17 2.49 -26.18 -14.25
C LEU A 17 3.19 -27.44 -13.74
N THR A 18 4.14 -27.99 -14.47
CA THR A 18 4.97 -29.11 -14.01
C THR A 18 5.77 -28.73 -12.75
N LEU A 19 6.36 -27.52 -12.73
CA LEU A 19 7.04 -27.00 -11.55
C LEU A 19 6.03 -26.76 -10.40
N VAL A 20 4.90 -26.12 -10.71
CA VAL A 20 3.83 -25.83 -9.73
C VAL A 20 3.39 -27.12 -9.05
N TRP A 21 3.02 -28.14 -9.83
CA TRP A 21 2.54 -29.42 -9.28
C TRP A 21 3.61 -30.15 -8.44
N ARG A 22 4.85 -30.17 -8.91
CA ARG A 22 5.96 -30.78 -8.17
C ARG A 22 6.19 -30.12 -6.82
N VAL A 23 6.23 -28.78 -6.79
CA VAL A 23 6.48 -28.02 -5.56
C VAL A 23 5.28 -28.13 -4.61
N PHE A 24 4.06 -27.98 -5.13
CA PHE A 24 2.84 -28.18 -4.35
C PHE A 24 2.80 -29.57 -3.70
N SER A 25 2.98 -30.62 -4.49
CA SER A 25 2.92 -32.02 -3.99
C SER A 25 3.95 -32.29 -2.89
N PHE A 26 5.12 -31.67 -2.97
CA PHE A 26 6.19 -31.89 -2.00
C PHE A 26 5.99 -31.10 -0.70
N PHE A 27 5.61 -29.83 -0.76
CA PHE A 27 5.60 -28.94 0.41
C PHE A 27 4.21 -28.73 1.01
N GLU A 28 3.17 -28.67 0.20
CA GLU A 28 1.81 -28.34 0.62
C GLU A 28 0.86 -29.51 0.56
N GLY A 29 0.96 -30.34 -0.49
CA GLY A 29 0.06 -31.45 -0.75
C GLY A 29 0.00 -32.51 0.37
N VAL A 30 1.01 -32.55 1.24
CA VAL A 30 1.02 -33.41 2.43
C VAL A 30 -0.07 -33.04 3.44
N ASN A 31 -0.59 -31.82 3.38
CA ASN A 31 -1.65 -31.32 4.26
C ASN A 31 -3.05 -31.35 3.60
N TYR A 32 -3.16 -31.88 2.38
CA TYR A 32 -4.40 -31.92 1.62
C TYR A 32 -4.91 -33.41 1.52
N THR A 33 -6.22 -33.54 1.49
CA THR A 33 -6.86 -34.84 1.11
C THR A 33 -6.56 -35.17 -0.36
N GLU A 34 -6.77 -36.41 -0.77
CA GLU A 34 -6.62 -36.79 -2.19
C GLU A 34 -7.61 -36.06 -3.08
N GLU A 35 -8.82 -35.78 -2.57
CA GLU A 35 -9.84 -34.96 -3.22
C GLU A 35 -9.35 -33.52 -3.38
N GLY A 36 -8.75 -32.94 -2.35
CA GLY A 36 -8.17 -31.60 -2.38
C GLY A 36 -7.01 -31.47 -3.36
N LYS A 37 -6.11 -32.44 -3.41
CA LYS A 37 -5.04 -32.51 -4.42
C LYS A 37 -5.60 -32.58 -5.83
N LYS A 38 -6.63 -33.40 -6.05
CA LYS A 38 -7.29 -33.52 -7.35
C LYS A 38 -8.01 -32.24 -7.75
N ALA A 39 -8.67 -31.56 -6.80
CA ALA A 39 -9.31 -30.28 -7.02
C ALA A 39 -8.28 -29.20 -7.44
N PHE A 40 -7.15 -29.11 -6.73
CA PHE A 40 -6.08 -28.19 -7.08
C PHE A 40 -5.49 -28.50 -8.47
N PHE A 41 -5.20 -29.79 -8.75
CA PHE A 41 -4.70 -30.20 -10.06
C PHE A 41 -5.64 -29.80 -11.18
N ASN A 42 -6.94 -30.07 -11.05
CA ASN A 42 -7.93 -29.71 -12.05
C ASN A 42 -8.02 -28.17 -12.23
N ALA A 43 -7.97 -27.40 -11.14
CA ALA A 43 -8.04 -25.94 -11.17
C ALA A 43 -6.86 -25.33 -11.94
N ILE A 44 -5.63 -25.78 -11.70
CA ILE A 44 -4.45 -25.24 -12.41
C ILE A 44 -4.36 -25.68 -13.88
N HIS A 45 -5.17 -26.65 -14.33
CA HIS A 45 -5.25 -27.10 -15.71
C HIS A 45 -6.52 -26.64 -16.43
N ASP A 46 -7.39 -25.83 -15.80
CA ASP A 46 -8.55 -25.22 -16.47
C ASP A 46 -8.08 -24.14 -17.45
N GLU A 47 -8.32 -24.36 -18.74
CA GLU A 47 -7.92 -23.44 -19.81
C GLU A 47 -8.52 -22.03 -19.68
N ARG A 48 -9.71 -21.88 -19.09
CA ARG A 48 -10.35 -20.58 -18.86
C ARG A 48 -9.60 -19.84 -17.76
N TYR A 49 -9.29 -20.56 -16.68
CA TYR A 49 -8.49 -20.01 -15.59
C TYR A 49 -7.10 -19.56 -16.04
N LEU A 50 -6.40 -20.40 -16.83
CA LEU A 50 -5.06 -20.06 -17.33
C LEU A 50 -5.02 -18.80 -18.21
N LYS A 51 -6.06 -18.57 -19.01
CA LYS A 51 -6.16 -17.38 -19.89
C LYS A 51 -6.33 -16.07 -19.13
N GLU A 52 -6.78 -16.10 -17.88
CA GLU A 52 -6.94 -14.92 -17.04
C GLU A 52 -5.67 -14.55 -16.28
N LEU A 53 -4.63 -15.39 -16.33
CA LEU A 53 -3.42 -15.21 -15.55
C LEU A 53 -2.39 -14.31 -16.24
N TYR A 54 -1.86 -13.36 -15.49
CA TYR A 54 -0.62 -12.66 -15.81
C TYR A 54 0.52 -13.38 -15.08
N SER A 55 1.48 -13.95 -15.81
CA SER A 55 2.47 -14.85 -15.22
C SER A 55 3.92 -14.48 -15.56
N TYR A 56 4.81 -14.74 -14.60
CA TYR A 56 6.24 -14.55 -14.73
C TYR A 56 6.99 -15.78 -14.26
N GLY A 57 8.05 -16.13 -15.00
CA GLY A 57 8.99 -17.18 -14.66
C GLY A 57 10.34 -16.61 -14.26
N ALA A 58 10.95 -17.21 -13.25
CA ALA A 58 12.36 -17.01 -12.92
C ALA A 58 13.20 -18.11 -13.58
N PHE A 59 14.20 -17.71 -14.34
CA PHE A 59 15.05 -18.63 -15.12
C PHE A 59 16.51 -18.53 -14.70
N LEU A 60 17.12 -19.66 -14.44
CA LEU A 60 18.57 -19.80 -14.38
C LEU A 60 19.05 -20.41 -15.69
N LYS A 61 19.67 -19.60 -16.55
CA LYS A 61 19.86 -19.88 -17.98
C LYS A 61 18.49 -20.13 -18.62
N ASP A 62 18.21 -21.35 -19.10
CA ASP A 62 16.92 -21.72 -19.71
C ASP A 62 16.04 -22.57 -18.78
N ASN A 63 16.51 -22.90 -17.57
CA ASN A 63 15.74 -23.69 -16.63
C ASN A 63 14.80 -22.82 -15.80
N LEU A 64 13.51 -23.12 -15.81
CA LEU A 64 12.53 -22.49 -14.95
C LEU A 64 12.72 -22.97 -13.50
N ILE A 65 13.02 -22.05 -12.60
CA ILE A 65 13.32 -22.31 -11.19
C ILE A 65 12.31 -21.69 -10.23
N GLY A 66 11.42 -20.83 -10.72
CA GLY A 66 10.35 -20.21 -9.95
C GLY A 66 9.28 -19.64 -10.85
N PHE A 67 8.08 -19.51 -10.31
CA PHE A 67 6.90 -19.10 -11.05
C PHE A 67 5.97 -18.30 -10.14
N ILE A 68 5.42 -17.19 -10.66
CA ILE A 68 4.34 -16.44 -10.04
C ILE A 68 3.28 -16.12 -11.09
N ALA A 69 2.01 -16.25 -10.73
CA ALA A 69 0.89 -15.82 -11.54
C ALA A 69 -0.11 -15.02 -10.72
N THR A 70 -0.70 -14.02 -11.34
CA THR A 70 -1.71 -13.13 -10.77
C THR A 70 -2.95 -13.12 -11.65
N ARG A 71 -4.10 -12.75 -11.07
CA ARG A 71 -5.38 -12.55 -11.75
C ARG A 71 -6.00 -11.21 -11.36
N ASN A 72 -7.18 -10.90 -11.88
CA ASN A 72 -7.94 -9.68 -11.56
C ASN A 72 -7.11 -8.42 -11.77
N ASN A 73 -6.54 -8.25 -12.97
CA ASN A 73 -5.64 -7.15 -13.30
C ASN A 73 -4.45 -7.02 -12.33
N MET A 74 -3.85 -8.16 -12.00
CA MET A 74 -2.70 -8.27 -11.10
C MET A 74 -2.98 -7.82 -9.65
N SER A 75 -4.24 -7.85 -9.20
CA SER A 75 -4.61 -7.54 -7.81
C SER A 75 -4.69 -8.77 -6.90
N HIS A 76 -4.52 -9.97 -7.43
CA HIS A 76 -4.55 -11.20 -6.64
C HIS A 76 -3.47 -12.18 -7.10
N ILE A 77 -2.62 -12.64 -6.17
CA ILE A 77 -1.67 -13.72 -6.44
C ILE A 77 -2.45 -15.04 -6.45
N ALA A 78 -2.46 -15.69 -7.61
CA ALA A 78 -3.14 -16.93 -7.84
C ALA A 78 -2.24 -18.16 -7.59
N LEU A 79 -0.99 -18.07 -8.05
CA LEU A 79 0.03 -19.14 -7.93
C LEU A 79 1.39 -18.51 -7.65
N PHE A 80 2.15 -19.09 -6.70
CA PHE A 80 3.50 -18.60 -6.40
C PHE A 80 4.37 -19.75 -5.88
N PHE A 81 5.27 -20.24 -6.71
CA PHE A 81 6.07 -21.43 -6.43
C PHE A 81 7.53 -21.23 -6.81
N VAL A 82 8.45 -21.69 -5.97
CA VAL A 82 9.89 -21.72 -6.22
C VAL A 82 10.39 -23.13 -5.99
N ASP A 83 11.16 -23.68 -6.93
CA ASP A 83 11.78 -24.99 -6.80
C ASP A 83 12.58 -25.07 -5.50
N GLY A 84 12.40 -26.15 -4.73
CA GLY A 84 13.00 -26.30 -3.40
C GLY A 84 14.52 -26.09 -3.36
N LYS A 85 15.21 -26.44 -4.46
CA LYS A 85 16.67 -26.26 -4.58
C LYS A 85 17.09 -24.77 -4.63
N TYR A 86 16.16 -23.88 -4.99
CA TYR A 86 16.42 -22.44 -5.20
C TYR A 86 15.64 -21.56 -4.20
N GLN A 87 14.96 -22.18 -3.24
CA GLN A 87 14.36 -21.44 -2.12
C GLN A 87 15.45 -20.79 -1.25
N ASN A 88 15.08 -19.71 -0.55
CA ASN A 88 15.99 -18.89 0.28
C ASN A 88 17.17 -18.23 -0.48
N MET A 89 17.15 -18.24 -1.83
CA MET A 89 18.16 -17.62 -2.69
C MET A 89 17.66 -16.31 -3.34
N GLY A 90 16.55 -15.74 -2.84
CA GLY A 90 15.99 -14.49 -3.34
C GLY A 90 15.08 -14.62 -4.57
N VAL A 91 14.91 -15.81 -5.15
CA VAL A 91 14.11 -16.04 -6.37
C VAL A 91 12.66 -15.56 -6.18
N GLY A 92 12.03 -15.92 -5.06
CA GLY A 92 10.68 -15.47 -4.73
C GLY A 92 10.58 -13.94 -4.64
N SER A 93 11.55 -13.28 -4.01
CA SER A 93 11.58 -11.82 -3.91
C SER A 93 11.74 -11.16 -5.28
N MET A 94 12.52 -11.74 -6.19
CA MET A 94 12.66 -11.22 -7.56
C MET A 94 11.35 -11.31 -8.34
N LEU A 95 10.65 -12.43 -8.27
CA LEU A 95 9.33 -12.63 -8.88
C LEU A 95 8.31 -11.67 -8.29
N TRP A 96 8.25 -11.54 -6.96
CA TRP A 96 7.36 -10.61 -6.28
C TRP A 96 7.63 -9.15 -6.64
N ASN A 97 8.90 -8.74 -6.72
CA ASN A 97 9.27 -7.38 -7.13
C ASN A 97 8.76 -7.07 -8.54
N LYS A 98 8.84 -8.04 -9.46
CA LYS A 98 8.30 -7.87 -10.81
C LYS A 98 6.80 -7.62 -10.82
N VAL A 99 6.03 -8.35 -10.00
CA VAL A 99 4.59 -8.13 -9.84
C VAL A 99 4.30 -6.75 -9.26
N LYS A 100 5.02 -6.32 -8.20
CA LYS A 100 4.84 -4.99 -7.60
C LYS A 100 5.11 -3.84 -8.59
N GLU A 101 6.11 -3.99 -9.44
CA GLU A 101 6.45 -2.98 -10.46
C GLU A 101 5.36 -2.85 -11.51
N GLU A 102 4.82 -3.97 -12.00
CA GLU A 102 3.85 -4.01 -13.11
C GLU A 102 2.40 -3.75 -12.63
N SER A 103 2.04 -4.23 -11.45
CA SER A 103 0.69 -4.08 -10.93
C SER A 103 0.34 -2.61 -10.65
N LYS A 104 -0.82 -2.19 -11.15
CA LYS A 104 -1.44 -0.89 -10.82
C LYS A 104 -2.45 -0.99 -9.67
N ALA A 105 -2.69 -2.20 -9.15
CA ALA A 105 -3.63 -2.41 -8.07
C ALA A 105 -3.15 -1.71 -6.78
N PRO A 106 -3.99 -0.97 -6.08
CA PRO A 106 -3.66 -0.34 -4.79
C PRO A 106 -3.37 -1.37 -3.71
N ILE A 107 -4.15 -2.45 -3.70
CA ILE A 107 -4.00 -3.60 -2.82
C ILE A 107 -3.76 -4.85 -3.68
N ILE A 108 -2.81 -5.67 -3.27
CA ILE A 108 -2.59 -6.99 -3.84
C ILE A 108 -2.90 -8.02 -2.77
N THR A 109 -3.80 -8.95 -3.07
CA THR A 109 -4.24 -9.98 -2.13
C THR A 109 -3.66 -11.35 -2.47
N VAL A 110 -3.71 -12.26 -1.50
CA VAL A 110 -3.38 -13.68 -1.68
C VAL A 110 -4.19 -14.53 -0.71
N HIS A 111 -4.55 -15.71 -1.14
CA HIS A 111 -5.02 -16.81 -0.29
C HIS A 111 -3.81 -17.68 0.08
N SER A 112 -3.21 -17.41 1.23
CA SER A 112 -1.98 -18.08 1.65
C SER A 112 -2.31 -19.45 2.25
N SER A 113 -1.57 -20.47 1.87
CA SER A 113 -1.52 -21.69 2.67
C SER A 113 -0.89 -21.44 4.03
N ILE A 114 -1.13 -22.33 5.01
CA ILE A 114 -0.49 -22.25 6.33
C ILE A 114 1.04 -22.27 6.18
N TYR A 115 1.54 -23.10 5.25
CA TYR A 115 2.97 -23.22 4.97
C TYR A 115 3.58 -21.91 4.45
N ALA A 116 2.90 -21.22 3.54
CA ALA A 116 3.40 -20.02 2.89
C ALA A 116 3.21 -18.72 3.70
N LYS A 117 2.41 -18.74 4.77
CA LYS A 117 2.08 -17.58 5.60
C LYS A 117 3.30 -16.74 5.98
N GLU A 118 4.32 -17.36 6.57
CA GLU A 118 5.51 -16.64 7.01
C GLU A 118 6.37 -16.13 5.84
N ILE A 119 6.27 -16.75 4.67
CA ILE A 119 6.89 -16.26 3.44
C ILE A 119 6.21 -14.97 3.01
N TYR A 120 4.87 -14.93 2.96
CA TYR A 120 4.11 -13.74 2.60
C TYR A 120 4.31 -12.59 3.60
N LYS A 121 4.39 -12.87 4.90
CA LYS A 121 4.74 -11.85 5.91
C LYS A 121 6.10 -11.20 5.62
N ARG A 122 7.13 -11.99 5.30
CA ARG A 122 8.45 -11.46 4.91
C ARG A 122 8.42 -10.64 3.61
N LEU A 123 7.45 -10.89 2.73
CA LEU A 123 7.22 -10.11 1.52
C LEU A 123 6.38 -8.83 1.77
N GLY A 124 5.95 -8.59 3.02
CA GLY A 124 5.22 -7.40 3.44
C GLY A 124 3.70 -7.54 3.45
N PHE A 125 3.17 -8.76 3.29
CA PHE A 125 1.73 -9.01 3.43
C PHE A 125 1.31 -9.05 4.90
N VAL A 126 0.10 -8.59 5.17
CA VAL A 126 -0.57 -8.68 6.48
C VAL A 126 -1.77 -9.60 6.40
N GLU A 127 -2.08 -10.28 7.50
CA GLU A 127 -3.28 -11.13 7.60
C GLU A 127 -4.52 -10.24 7.68
N GLU A 128 -5.56 -10.58 6.90
CA GLU A 128 -6.83 -9.84 6.87
C GLU A 128 -7.93 -10.51 7.71
N GLY A 129 -7.63 -11.65 8.31
CA GLY A 129 -8.58 -12.39 9.14
C GLY A 129 -8.08 -13.77 9.53
N SER A 130 -8.99 -14.52 10.15
CA SER A 130 -8.76 -15.92 10.50
C SER A 130 -8.74 -16.82 9.25
N MET A 131 -8.32 -18.06 9.45
CA MET A 131 -8.34 -19.09 8.42
C MET A 131 -9.75 -19.29 7.86
N VAL A 132 -9.84 -19.36 6.55
CA VAL A 132 -11.07 -19.62 5.79
C VAL A 132 -11.04 -21.06 5.28
N TYR A 133 -12.18 -21.71 5.33
CA TYR A 133 -12.41 -23.05 4.80
C TYR A 133 -13.36 -22.92 3.60
N ASP A 134 -12.86 -23.24 2.42
CA ASP A 134 -13.63 -23.23 1.17
C ASP A 134 -13.58 -24.65 0.55
N GLY A 135 -14.58 -25.45 0.87
CA GLY A 135 -14.56 -26.89 0.55
C GLY A 135 -13.35 -27.59 1.19
N GLU A 136 -12.55 -28.23 0.36
CA GLU A 136 -11.32 -28.93 0.76
C GLU A 136 -10.09 -28.03 0.85
N ILE A 137 -10.24 -26.72 0.54
CA ILE A 137 -9.14 -25.78 0.53
C ILE A 137 -9.20 -24.89 1.80
N GLN A 138 -8.07 -24.82 2.49
CA GLN A 138 -7.89 -23.95 3.64
C GLN A 138 -6.90 -22.85 3.29
N TYR A 139 -7.23 -21.61 3.63
CA TYR A 139 -6.31 -20.51 3.40
C TYR A 139 -6.44 -19.38 4.41
N ILE A 140 -5.41 -18.59 4.53
CA ILE A 140 -5.38 -17.34 5.30
C ILE A 140 -5.43 -16.18 4.30
N PRO A 141 -6.49 -15.33 4.33
CA PRO A 141 -6.52 -14.15 3.48
C PRO A 141 -5.44 -13.17 3.94
N MET A 142 -4.63 -12.71 3.00
CA MET A 142 -3.57 -11.74 3.27
C MET A 142 -3.57 -10.64 2.20
N SER A 143 -3.15 -9.44 2.57
CA SER A 143 -3.04 -8.29 1.68
C SER A 143 -1.70 -7.57 1.77
N TYR A 144 -1.35 -6.89 0.68
CA TYR A 144 -0.19 -6.02 0.57
C TYR A 144 -0.64 -4.66 0.05
N ASN A 145 -0.36 -3.59 0.81
CA ASN A 145 -0.74 -2.23 0.40
C ASN A 145 0.28 -1.67 -0.60
N ASN A 146 0.08 -2.02 -1.88
CA ASN A 146 0.95 -1.63 -2.96
C ASN A 146 0.97 -0.11 -3.20
N LEU A 147 -0.16 0.57 -2.95
CA LEU A 147 -0.28 2.02 -3.11
C LEU A 147 0.62 2.76 -2.11
N VAL A 148 0.53 2.41 -0.83
CA VAL A 148 1.36 3.01 0.23
C VAL A 148 2.85 2.72 0.00
N GLU A 149 3.20 1.51 -0.39
CA GLU A 149 4.59 1.16 -0.67
C GLU A 149 5.16 1.90 -1.89
N LYS A 150 4.35 2.15 -2.93
CA LYS A 150 4.76 3.02 -4.06
C LYS A 150 4.99 4.48 -3.63
N LEU A 151 4.27 4.96 -2.63
CA LEU A 151 4.54 6.28 -2.03
C LEU A 151 5.84 6.31 -1.22
N LYS A 152 6.39 5.15 -0.85
CA LYS A 152 7.71 5.00 -0.21
C LYS A 152 8.84 4.67 -1.19
N ASP A 153 8.57 4.69 -2.50
CA ASP A 153 9.59 4.39 -3.51
C ASP A 153 10.84 5.26 -3.31
N LYS A 154 12.02 4.63 -3.45
CA LYS A 154 13.33 5.29 -3.35
C LYS A 154 13.51 6.35 -4.44
N ASP A 155 12.90 6.15 -5.61
CA ASP A 155 12.78 7.18 -6.63
C ASP A 155 11.75 8.23 -6.18
N SER A 156 12.27 9.29 -5.57
CA SER A 156 11.46 10.38 -5.02
C SER A 156 10.59 11.06 -6.09
N ASN A 157 11.02 11.08 -7.35
CA ASN A 157 10.25 11.71 -8.43
C ASN A 157 9.02 10.87 -8.78
N LYS A 158 9.17 9.53 -8.86
CA LYS A 158 8.05 8.60 -9.09
C LYS A 158 7.02 8.70 -7.97
N ALA A 159 7.46 8.61 -6.73
CA ALA A 159 6.58 8.67 -5.58
C ALA A 159 5.88 10.03 -5.45
N TYR A 160 6.56 11.14 -5.78
CA TYR A 160 5.96 12.47 -5.77
C TYR A 160 4.98 12.66 -6.94
N ALA A 161 5.26 12.11 -8.12
CA ALA A 161 4.33 12.09 -9.25
C ALA A 161 3.04 11.36 -8.88
N LEU A 162 3.13 10.18 -8.26
CA LEU A 162 1.98 9.45 -7.75
C LEU A 162 1.21 10.25 -6.68
N THR A 163 1.90 10.93 -5.76
CA THR A 163 1.25 11.80 -4.78
C THR A 163 0.41 12.89 -5.46
N LYS A 164 0.96 13.56 -6.48
CA LYS A 164 0.23 14.59 -7.23
C LYS A 164 -0.97 14.03 -7.98
N GLU A 165 -0.83 12.85 -8.57
CA GLU A 165 -1.92 12.14 -9.25
C GLU A 165 -3.08 11.86 -8.30
N ILE A 166 -2.78 11.28 -7.14
CA ILE A 166 -3.79 10.98 -6.10
C ILE A 166 -4.47 12.26 -5.64
N CYS A 167 -3.72 13.31 -5.29
CA CYS A 167 -4.28 14.60 -4.88
C CYS A 167 -5.16 15.22 -5.96
N ALA A 168 -4.73 15.19 -7.22
CA ALA A 168 -5.51 15.73 -8.34
C ALA A 168 -6.81 14.96 -8.56
N GLU A 169 -6.79 13.63 -8.57
CA GLU A 169 -8.01 12.82 -8.68
C GLU A 169 -8.94 13.02 -7.48
N SER A 170 -8.39 13.22 -6.28
CA SER A 170 -9.16 13.48 -5.06
C SER A 170 -9.89 14.83 -5.08
N THR A 171 -9.60 15.72 -6.01
CA THR A 171 -10.38 16.97 -6.19
C THR A 171 -11.82 16.70 -6.67
N SER A 172 -12.07 15.61 -7.37
CA SER A 172 -13.36 15.26 -7.99
C SER A 172 -13.90 13.87 -7.65
N SER A 173 -13.15 13.04 -6.90
CA SER A 173 -13.50 11.65 -6.62
C SER A 173 -13.03 11.22 -5.22
N ASP A 174 -13.87 10.44 -4.52
CA ASP A 174 -13.57 9.80 -3.24
C ASP A 174 -12.85 8.45 -3.40
N LYS A 175 -12.46 8.08 -4.61
CA LYS A 175 -11.85 6.79 -4.97
C LYS A 175 -10.75 6.33 -4.01
N TYR A 176 -9.92 7.25 -3.53
CA TYR A 176 -8.81 6.94 -2.63
C TYR A 176 -9.16 7.01 -1.15
N TYR A 177 -10.36 7.47 -0.78
CA TYR A 177 -10.76 7.62 0.62
C TYR A 177 -10.73 6.29 1.39
N GLN A 178 -11.08 5.19 0.75
CA GLN A 178 -10.99 3.84 1.33
C GLN A 178 -9.57 3.45 1.80
N TYR A 179 -8.52 4.11 1.32
CA TYR A 179 -7.11 3.86 1.69
C TYR A 179 -6.58 4.89 2.70
N PHE A 180 -7.45 5.73 3.28
CA PHE A 180 -7.10 6.81 4.21
C PHE A 180 -6.16 6.34 5.33
N ASP A 181 -6.47 5.21 5.97
CA ASP A 181 -5.68 4.67 7.09
C ASP A 181 -4.27 4.26 6.63
N GLY A 182 -4.13 3.81 5.39
CA GLY A 182 -2.83 3.55 4.77
C GLY A 182 -2.01 4.83 4.59
N PHE A 183 -2.62 5.93 4.16
CA PHE A 183 -1.94 7.23 4.06
C PHE A 183 -1.60 7.81 5.43
N LEU A 184 -2.47 7.60 6.42
CA LEU A 184 -2.22 7.99 7.80
C LEU A 184 -0.98 7.29 8.36
N SER A 185 -0.76 6.01 8.05
CA SER A 185 0.43 5.28 8.50
C SER A 185 1.75 5.92 8.06
N LEU A 186 1.77 6.66 6.94
CA LEU A 186 2.94 7.37 6.46
C LEU A 186 3.39 8.49 7.39
N LEU A 187 2.50 9.05 8.21
CA LEU A 187 2.82 10.11 9.17
C LEU A 187 3.73 9.62 10.30
N LYS A 188 3.72 8.31 10.60
CA LYS A 188 4.54 7.66 11.63
C LYS A 188 5.95 7.31 11.17
N GLU A 189 6.21 7.38 9.89
CA GLU A 189 7.51 7.03 9.32
C GLU A 189 8.58 8.06 9.72
N GLU A 190 9.83 7.66 9.83
CA GLU A 190 10.94 8.57 10.12
C GLU A 190 11.26 9.50 8.94
N ASN A 191 11.00 9.03 7.72
CA ASN A 191 11.30 9.76 6.50
C ASN A 191 10.31 10.91 6.26
N SER A 192 10.82 12.14 6.27
CA SER A 192 10.02 13.36 6.06
C SER A 192 9.25 13.39 4.73
N TYR A 193 9.80 12.80 3.67
CA TYR A 193 9.09 12.74 2.39
C TYR A 193 7.86 11.84 2.47
N TYR A 194 7.91 10.76 3.25
CA TYR A 194 6.77 9.87 3.45
C TYR A 194 5.67 10.58 4.24
N LYS A 195 6.04 11.23 5.36
CA LYS A 195 5.12 12.07 6.15
C LYS A 195 4.42 13.11 5.28
N ILE A 196 5.19 13.87 4.48
CA ILE A 196 4.65 14.92 3.62
C ILE A 196 3.70 14.36 2.56
N ARG A 197 4.01 13.23 1.94
CA ARG A 197 3.15 12.60 0.93
C ARG A 197 1.82 12.15 1.54
N GLY A 198 1.87 11.44 2.68
CA GLY A 198 0.67 11.04 3.42
C GLY A 198 -0.20 12.24 3.79
N LEU A 199 0.42 13.26 4.35
CA LEU A 199 -0.25 14.48 4.79
C LEU A 199 -0.97 15.24 3.65
N LEU A 200 -0.32 15.40 2.49
CA LEU A 200 -0.91 16.04 1.32
C LEU A 200 -2.13 15.28 0.80
N ILE A 201 -2.04 13.94 0.77
CA ILE A 201 -3.15 13.10 0.33
C ILE A 201 -4.31 13.18 1.33
N ILE A 202 -4.04 13.10 2.64
CA ILE A 202 -5.06 13.23 3.70
C ILE A 202 -5.79 14.56 3.58
N ALA A 203 -5.06 15.67 3.38
CA ALA A 203 -5.67 16.99 3.18
C ALA A 203 -6.63 16.98 1.98
N SER A 204 -6.19 16.49 0.83
CA SER A 204 -7.04 16.41 -0.37
C SER A 204 -8.26 15.48 -0.21
N LEU A 205 -8.18 14.49 0.70
CA LEU A 205 -9.27 13.57 0.99
C LEU A 205 -10.23 14.08 2.08
N SER A 206 -9.86 15.12 2.84
CA SER A 206 -10.66 15.62 3.97
C SER A 206 -12.07 16.01 3.58
N LYS A 207 -12.30 16.52 2.37
CA LYS A 207 -13.63 16.87 1.85
C LYS A 207 -14.56 15.67 1.63
N TRP A 208 -13.99 14.45 1.58
CA TRP A 208 -14.73 13.20 1.42
C TRP A 208 -14.98 12.47 2.75
N ASP A 209 -14.57 13.08 3.87
CA ASP A 209 -14.55 12.45 5.19
C ASP A 209 -15.93 12.28 5.81
N ARG A 210 -16.72 11.35 5.27
CA ARG A 210 -18.06 10.99 5.79
C ARG A 210 -18.01 10.11 7.05
N GLU A 211 -16.86 9.52 7.36
CA GLU A 211 -16.67 8.59 8.48
C GLU A 211 -16.01 9.25 9.71
N GLY A 212 -15.65 10.54 9.61
CA GLY A 212 -14.96 11.29 10.66
C GLY A 212 -13.55 10.76 10.94
N LYS A 213 -12.84 10.24 9.93
CA LYS A 213 -11.47 9.73 10.06
C LYS A 213 -10.48 10.86 10.36
N VAL A 214 -10.69 12.05 9.79
CA VAL A 214 -9.87 13.24 10.08
C VAL A 214 -9.93 13.57 11.56
N LYS A 215 -11.14 13.66 12.14
CA LYS A 215 -11.31 13.92 13.57
C LYS A 215 -10.64 12.87 14.44
N LYS A 216 -10.76 11.60 14.07
CA LYS A 216 -10.11 10.49 14.81
C LYS A 216 -8.57 10.55 14.71
N ALA A 217 -8.04 11.03 13.59
CA ALA A 217 -6.61 11.11 13.31
C ALA A 217 -5.97 12.47 13.66
N ILE A 218 -6.75 13.45 14.14
CA ILE A 218 -6.27 14.83 14.27
C ILE A 218 -5.05 14.96 15.18
N HIS A 219 -4.99 14.24 16.28
CA HIS A 219 -3.82 14.26 17.18
C HIS A 219 -2.54 13.79 16.47
N GLU A 220 -2.65 12.78 15.61
CA GLU A 220 -1.53 12.28 14.82
C GLU A 220 -1.09 13.29 13.76
N ILE A 221 -2.03 13.94 13.10
CA ILE A 221 -1.73 15.01 12.13
C ILE A 221 -1.06 16.19 12.84
N LEU A 222 -1.61 16.65 13.97
CA LEU A 222 -1.09 17.76 14.75
C LEU A 222 0.28 17.50 15.36
N SER A 223 0.64 16.24 15.63
CA SER A 223 1.98 15.87 16.10
C SER A 223 3.10 16.31 15.16
N LEU A 224 2.82 16.44 13.86
CA LEU A 224 3.77 16.91 12.87
C LEU A 224 4.12 18.42 13.00
N LEU A 225 3.36 19.19 13.77
CA LEU A 225 3.68 20.58 14.11
C LEU A 225 4.90 20.68 15.03
N ASP A 226 5.27 19.59 15.68
CA ASP A 226 6.47 19.49 16.52
C ASP A 226 7.63 18.72 15.86
N ASP A 227 7.57 18.46 14.56
CA ASP A 227 8.67 17.80 13.83
C ASP A 227 9.95 18.65 13.83
N GLU A 228 11.10 18.01 13.98
CA GLU A 228 12.41 18.67 13.98
C GLU A 228 12.71 19.37 12.64
N LYS A 229 12.13 18.88 11.53
CA LYS A 229 12.37 19.41 10.19
C LYS A 229 11.33 20.47 9.83
N PRO A 230 11.74 21.74 9.67
CA PRO A 230 10.82 22.85 9.40
C PRO A 230 9.98 22.67 8.14
N ILE A 231 10.45 21.88 7.17
CA ILE A 231 9.69 21.60 5.95
C ILE A 231 8.44 20.74 6.24
N VAL A 232 8.53 19.80 7.21
CA VAL A 232 7.38 18.99 7.63
C VAL A 232 6.35 19.89 8.30
N VAL A 233 6.78 20.72 9.26
CA VAL A 233 5.90 21.67 9.96
C VAL A 233 5.18 22.59 8.99
N ARG A 234 5.89 23.20 8.03
CA ARG A 234 5.31 24.07 7.02
C ARG A 234 4.29 23.35 6.13
N LYS A 235 4.58 22.09 5.76
CA LYS A 235 3.63 21.27 4.99
C LYS A 235 2.41 20.89 5.83
N CYS A 236 2.61 20.63 7.12
CA CYS A 236 1.51 20.38 8.05
C CYS A 236 0.58 21.59 8.19
N LEU A 237 1.11 22.79 8.42
CA LEU A 237 0.33 24.02 8.48
C LEU A 237 -0.50 24.26 7.21
N LYS A 238 0.08 24.02 6.03
CA LYS A 238 -0.63 24.14 4.75
C LYS A 238 -1.73 23.08 4.58
N ALA A 239 -1.45 21.83 4.96
CA ALA A 239 -2.45 20.77 4.91
C ALA A 239 -3.61 21.03 5.88
N LEU A 240 -3.30 21.51 7.09
CA LEU A 240 -4.32 21.89 8.07
C LEU A 240 -5.21 23.03 7.58
N THR A 241 -4.70 23.96 6.76
CA THR A 241 -5.53 25.01 6.14
C THR A 241 -6.65 24.43 5.26
N GLU A 242 -6.36 23.36 4.50
CA GLU A 242 -7.38 22.66 3.70
C GLU A 242 -8.28 21.78 4.59
N ILE A 243 -7.70 21.10 5.58
CA ILE A 243 -8.43 20.20 6.49
C ILE A 243 -9.48 20.98 7.29
N VAL A 244 -9.16 22.13 7.89
CA VAL A 244 -10.10 22.89 8.70
C VAL A 244 -11.28 23.47 7.90
N GLN A 245 -11.09 23.70 6.62
CA GLN A 245 -12.18 24.12 5.71
C GLN A 245 -13.18 22.99 5.45
N ASN A 246 -12.73 21.74 5.43
CA ASN A 246 -13.55 20.56 5.15
C ASN A 246 -14.05 19.86 6.43
N SER A 247 -13.42 20.11 7.58
CA SER A 247 -13.68 19.45 8.87
C SER A 247 -13.66 20.49 10.00
N PRO A 248 -14.72 21.34 10.12
CA PRO A 248 -14.77 22.43 11.11
C PRO A 248 -14.61 21.94 12.56
N GLU A 249 -15.01 20.71 12.86
CA GLU A 249 -14.94 20.08 14.18
C GLU A 249 -13.52 19.92 14.74
N VAL A 250 -12.47 20.12 13.91
CA VAL A 250 -11.05 20.05 14.36
C VAL A 250 -10.43 21.44 14.55
N ILE A 251 -11.15 22.54 14.29
CA ILE A 251 -10.64 23.90 14.34
C ILE A 251 -10.06 24.25 15.71
N GLU A 252 -10.83 24.05 16.78
CA GLU A 252 -10.43 24.43 18.13
C GLU A 252 -9.15 23.71 18.60
N GLU A 253 -9.03 22.44 18.26
CA GLU A 253 -7.86 21.65 18.60
C GLU A 253 -6.64 22.07 17.78
N THR A 254 -6.87 22.40 16.50
CA THR A 254 -5.83 22.94 15.60
C THR A 254 -5.33 24.30 16.13
N LYS A 255 -6.20 25.24 16.49
CA LYS A 255 -5.84 26.54 17.10
C LYS A 255 -4.95 26.37 18.32
N LYS A 256 -5.37 25.48 19.27
CA LYS A 256 -4.60 25.19 20.49
C LYS A 256 -3.23 24.62 20.23
N SER A 257 -3.09 23.77 19.20
CA SER A 257 -1.82 23.13 18.85
C SER A 257 -0.87 24.09 18.16
N VAL A 258 -1.38 24.93 17.28
CA VAL A 258 -0.60 25.96 16.57
C VAL A 258 0.02 26.98 17.53
N GLN A 259 -0.70 27.38 18.59
CA GLN A 259 -0.19 28.30 19.61
C GLN A 259 1.00 27.74 20.41
N LYS A 260 1.18 26.41 20.42
CA LYS A 260 2.28 25.74 21.13
C LYS A 260 3.56 25.61 20.31
N ILE A 261 3.53 25.98 19.02
CA ILE A 261 4.70 25.83 18.13
C ILE A 261 5.85 26.72 18.64
N ASN A 262 6.97 26.10 19.00
CA ASN A 262 8.17 26.83 19.33
C ASN A 262 8.94 27.23 18.06
N ILE A 263 8.63 28.43 17.53
CA ILE A 263 9.23 28.96 16.30
C ILE A 263 10.74 29.22 16.46
N SER A 264 11.20 29.57 17.67
CA SER A 264 12.60 29.97 17.92
C SER A 264 13.61 28.82 17.75
N ARG A 265 13.14 27.57 17.73
CA ARG A 265 14.00 26.39 17.46
C ARG A 265 14.43 26.27 16.01
N TYR A 266 13.79 27.00 15.08
CA TYR A 266 14.10 26.94 13.66
C TYR A 266 15.02 28.10 13.26
N LYS A 267 15.86 27.83 12.22
CA LYS A 267 16.78 28.87 11.69
C LYS A 267 16.04 30.10 11.22
N ASP A 268 16.70 31.26 11.29
CA ASP A 268 16.17 32.59 10.88
C ASP A 268 15.58 32.59 9.46
N THR A 269 16.06 31.75 8.56
CA THR A 269 15.51 31.60 7.20
C THR A 269 14.16 30.89 7.14
N MET A 270 13.84 30.03 8.12
CA MET A 270 12.62 29.22 8.16
C MET A 270 11.56 29.76 9.14
N ALA A 271 11.98 30.35 10.24
CA ALA A 271 11.08 30.89 11.26
C ALA A 271 10.05 31.91 10.69
N PRO A 272 10.41 32.88 9.84
CA PRO A 272 9.43 33.80 9.24
C PRO A 272 8.43 33.12 8.31
N LEU A 273 8.88 32.06 7.62
CA LEU A 273 8.00 31.29 6.73
C LEU A 273 6.98 30.46 7.49
N ILE A 274 7.38 29.86 8.62
CA ILE A 274 6.47 29.15 9.53
C ILE A 274 5.46 30.13 10.11
N LYS A 275 5.90 31.31 10.58
CA LYS A 275 5.00 32.34 11.10
C LYS A 275 3.92 32.72 10.08
N LYS A 276 4.32 32.97 8.85
CA LYS A 276 3.38 33.26 7.74
C LYS A 276 2.41 32.13 7.46
N ASP A 277 2.88 30.88 7.51
CA ASP A 277 2.02 29.71 7.30
C ASP A 277 1.04 29.56 8.49
N ILE A 278 1.41 29.92 9.74
CA ILE A 278 0.52 29.99 10.91
C ILE A 278 -0.56 31.04 10.72
N GLU A 279 -0.17 32.27 10.34
CA GLU A 279 -1.10 33.37 10.11
C GLU A 279 -2.20 32.98 9.11
N ARG A 280 -1.82 32.37 7.98
CA ARG A 280 -2.75 31.87 6.96
C ARG A 280 -3.71 30.80 7.48
N LEU A 281 -3.20 29.87 8.29
CA LEU A 281 -4.05 28.85 8.89
C LEU A 281 -5.07 29.45 9.86
N LEU A 282 -4.65 30.40 10.69
CA LEU A 282 -5.54 31.09 11.62
C LEU A 282 -6.60 31.91 10.87
N GLU A 283 -6.26 32.62 9.80
CA GLU A 283 -7.21 33.29 8.91
C GLU A 283 -8.26 32.31 8.35
N ALA A 284 -7.85 31.13 7.88
CA ALA A 284 -8.77 30.11 7.38
C ALA A 284 -9.74 29.59 8.47
N THR A 285 -9.28 29.48 9.72
CA THR A 285 -10.14 29.06 10.84
C THR A 285 -11.19 30.10 11.23
N TRP A 286 -10.94 31.39 11.00
CA TRP A 286 -11.91 32.47 11.30
C TRP A 286 -13.04 32.46 10.27
N ASN A 287 -12.73 32.33 9.00
CA ASN A 287 -13.74 32.31 7.93
C ASN A 287 -14.71 31.11 8.09
N SER A 288 -14.18 29.98 8.52
CA SER A 288 -15.02 28.77 8.76
C SER A 288 -15.93 28.89 9.99
N ASP A 289 -15.50 29.64 11.02
CA ASP A 289 -16.36 29.90 12.21
C ASP A 289 -17.51 30.87 11.85
N GLU A 290 -17.29 31.85 10.96
CA GLU A 290 -18.35 32.78 10.54
C GLU A 290 -19.40 32.10 9.64
N GLU A 291 -19.01 31.20 8.76
CA GLU A 291 -19.94 30.41 7.92
C GLU A 291 -20.78 29.43 8.76
N ALA A 292 -20.20 28.79 9.78
CA ALA A 292 -20.91 27.85 10.66
C ALA A 292 -21.90 28.54 11.61
N VAL A 293 -21.79 29.85 11.85
CA VAL A 293 -22.72 30.64 12.68
C VAL A 293 -23.85 31.24 11.82
N ALA A 294 -23.70 31.24 10.49
CA ALA A 294 -24.66 31.82 9.54
C ALA A 294 -25.67 30.77 8.99
N GLU A 295 -25.48 29.47 9.24
CA GLU A 295 -26.39 28.37 8.97
C GLU A 295 -27.17 27.97 10.26
#